data_c485f2aa11ad7c5ec89dbd5472f96f44
#
_entry.id   c485f2aa11ad7c5ec89dbd5472f96f44
#
_cell.length_a   1.000
_cell.length_b   1.000
_cell.length_c   1.000
_cell.angle_alpha   90.00
_cell.angle_beta   90.00
_cell.angle_gamma   90.00
#
_symmetry.space_group_name_H-M   'P 1'
#
loop_
_entity.id
_entity.type
_entity.pdbx_description
1 polymer ?
#
loop_
_entity_poly.entity_id
_entity_poly.type
_entity_poly.pdbx_seq_one_letter_code
_entity_poly.pdbx_strand_id
1 'polypeptide(L)'
;MGKYRVVAGQNIYDVALYLYGSIEGVVDLLINNPDLSFATTLTAGRELVYTDDFVIRADVVAYNGLHGIVPANGERHVYPKTFTLPLAVVLTLAAGIITVQCAVSGAGQLEIDWGDNSDTETVLLADTPQLLTHTFDNKVRDRRRIRWFTDACFRSIDWSGLKPRSLVLVQTLPVEELTLTHATLSLESLRLLSGTYSLNLSNCALADLAPLAECRELMTLDLSAARLKLTVIDHYLTTLVEHYGDRRNCTVILPTAPTGTYREPDRDTETGRYRIASGMEAVWVILHEEAWNEGGAWKFIIDDITYTVE
;
A
#
# COMPACT_ATOMS: atom_id res chain seq x y z
N MET A 1 14.98 -2.06 -53.68
CA MET A 1 14.47 -2.97 -52.65
C MET A 1 15.65 -3.56 -51.92
N GLY A 2 15.80 -3.20 -50.67
CA GLY A 2 16.83 -3.71 -49.80
C GLY A 2 16.45 -5.05 -49.19
N LYS A 3 17.46 -5.73 -48.69
CA LYS A 3 17.30 -6.96 -47.91
C LYS A 3 17.90 -6.75 -46.54
N TYR A 4 17.14 -7.05 -45.52
CA TYR A 4 17.56 -7.02 -44.11
C TYR A 4 17.58 -8.43 -43.53
N ARG A 5 18.67 -8.77 -42.85
CA ARG A 5 18.78 -10.03 -42.15
C ARG A 5 18.45 -9.85 -40.65
N VAL A 6 17.38 -10.51 -40.21
CA VAL A 6 16.90 -10.44 -38.83
C VAL A 6 17.96 -10.88 -37.86
N VAL A 7 18.21 -10.08 -36.86
CA VAL A 7 19.11 -10.42 -35.74
C VAL A 7 18.32 -11.14 -34.62
N ALA A 8 19.02 -11.94 -33.84
CA ALA A 8 18.39 -12.67 -32.72
C ALA A 8 17.66 -11.70 -31.76
N GLY A 9 16.44 -12.04 -31.35
CA GLY A 9 15.61 -11.25 -30.43
C GLY A 9 14.80 -10.13 -31.10
N GLN A 10 14.87 -9.94 -32.41
CA GLN A 10 14.07 -8.93 -33.13
C GLN A 10 12.67 -9.44 -33.45
N ASN A 11 11.70 -8.55 -33.29
CA ASN A 11 10.37 -8.69 -33.87
C ASN A 11 10.18 -7.71 -35.05
N ILE A 12 9.02 -7.73 -35.68
CA ILE A 12 8.72 -6.87 -36.84
C ILE A 12 8.81 -5.37 -36.51
N TYR A 13 8.49 -4.98 -35.27
CA TYR A 13 8.55 -3.59 -34.82
C TYR A 13 10.00 -3.13 -34.60
N ASP A 14 10.85 -4.02 -34.07
CA ASP A 14 12.29 -3.74 -33.91
C ASP A 14 12.96 -3.50 -35.25
N VAL A 15 12.62 -4.32 -36.27
CA VAL A 15 13.13 -4.17 -37.62
C VAL A 15 12.63 -2.87 -38.24
N ALA A 16 11.36 -2.52 -38.06
CA ALA A 16 10.81 -1.27 -38.56
C ALA A 16 11.50 -0.05 -37.90
N LEU A 17 11.70 -0.10 -36.59
CA LEU A 17 12.40 0.97 -35.84
C LEU A 17 13.86 1.12 -36.31
N TYR A 18 14.53 0.02 -36.65
CA TYR A 18 15.90 0.04 -37.12
C TYR A 18 16.01 0.64 -38.56
N LEU A 19 15.14 0.19 -39.48
CA LEU A 19 15.21 0.56 -40.89
C LEU A 19 14.60 1.94 -41.18
N TYR A 20 13.49 2.26 -40.55
CA TYR A 20 12.70 3.46 -40.86
C TYR A 20 12.71 4.51 -39.74
N GLY A 21 13.27 4.17 -38.57
CA GLY A 21 13.25 5.04 -37.40
C GLY A 21 11.88 5.18 -36.70
N SER A 22 10.89 4.41 -37.17
CA SER A 22 9.53 4.40 -36.63
C SER A 22 8.89 3.02 -36.74
N ILE A 23 8.07 2.65 -35.76
CA ILE A 23 7.25 1.42 -35.79
C ILE A 23 6.21 1.43 -36.92
N GLU A 24 5.82 2.60 -37.41
CA GLU A 24 4.88 2.76 -38.53
C GLU A 24 5.42 2.14 -39.83
N GLY A 25 6.74 2.00 -39.96
CA GLY A 25 7.41 1.30 -41.06
C GLY A 25 7.08 -0.19 -41.16
N VAL A 26 6.42 -0.77 -40.16
CA VAL A 26 5.89 -2.14 -40.22
C VAL A 26 4.99 -2.35 -41.42
N VAL A 27 4.26 -1.33 -41.85
CA VAL A 27 3.37 -1.41 -43.03
C VAL A 27 4.17 -1.75 -44.31
N ASP A 28 5.33 -1.10 -44.53
CA ASP A 28 6.20 -1.42 -45.68
C ASP A 28 6.74 -2.85 -45.58
N LEU A 29 7.15 -3.30 -44.40
CA LEU A 29 7.60 -4.67 -44.20
C LEU A 29 6.50 -5.70 -44.53
N LEU A 30 5.26 -5.46 -44.12
CA LEU A 30 4.13 -6.34 -44.41
C LEU A 30 3.76 -6.36 -45.91
N ILE A 31 3.85 -5.22 -46.60
CA ILE A 31 3.58 -5.13 -48.03
C ILE A 31 4.64 -5.90 -48.85
N ASN A 32 5.91 -5.76 -48.48
CA ASN A 32 7.02 -6.37 -49.17
C ASN A 32 7.28 -7.85 -48.79
N ASN A 33 6.66 -8.34 -47.71
CA ASN A 33 6.77 -9.73 -47.25
C ASN A 33 5.35 -10.27 -46.94
N PRO A 34 4.59 -10.73 -47.90
CA PRO A 34 3.17 -11.09 -47.74
C PRO A 34 2.91 -12.28 -46.81
N ASP A 35 3.94 -13.03 -46.47
CA ASP A 35 3.91 -14.14 -45.53
C ASP A 35 4.03 -13.71 -44.04
N LEU A 36 4.21 -12.40 -43.80
CA LEU A 36 4.24 -11.82 -42.48
C LEU A 36 2.87 -11.32 -42.03
N SER A 37 2.71 -11.30 -40.73
CA SER A 37 1.61 -10.65 -39.99
C SER A 37 2.15 -9.92 -38.77
N PHE A 38 1.34 -9.11 -38.12
CA PHE A 38 1.70 -8.43 -36.86
C PHE A 38 2.05 -9.43 -35.72
N ALA A 39 1.55 -10.66 -35.83
CA ALA A 39 1.79 -11.71 -34.81
C ALA A 39 2.90 -12.69 -35.24
N THR A 40 3.55 -12.50 -36.41
CA THR A 40 4.58 -13.40 -36.88
C THR A 40 5.84 -13.30 -36.05
N THR A 41 6.28 -14.40 -35.47
CA THR A 41 7.58 -14.48 -34.79
C THR A 41 8.70 -14.54 -35.81
N LEU A 42 9.63 -13.59 -35.76
CA LEU A 42 10.79 -13.58 -36.64
C LEU A 42 11.90 -14.49 -36.05
N THR A 43 12.50 -15.27 -36.94
CA THR A 43 13.67 -16.10 -36.59
C THR A 43 14.96 -15.42 -37.00
N ALA A 44 15.99 -15.50 -36.20
CA ALA A 44 17.31 -14.97 -36.50
C ALA A 44 17.81 -15.54 -37.86
N GLY A 45 18.38 -14.67 -38.70
CA GLY A 45 18.88 -15.05 -40.04
C GLY A 45 17.84 -14.99 -41.16
N ARG A 46 16.54 -14.81 -40.85
CA ARG A 46 15.51 -14.61 -41.86
C ARG A 46 15.80 -13.34 -42.67
N GLU A 47 15.67 -13.37 -43.97
CA GLU A 47 15.73 -12.20 -44.84
C GLU A 47 14.36 -11.58 -44.99
N LEU A 48 14.29 -10.25 -44.80
CA LEU A 48 13.11 -9.44 -45.06
C LEU A 48 13.43 -8.46 -46.19
N VAL A 49 12.46 -8.23 -47.07
CA VAL A 49 12.54 -7.22 -48.13
C VAL A 49 11.96 -5.92 -47.64
N TYR A 50 12.61 -4.79 -47.97
CA TYR A 50 12.16 -3.47 -47.57
C TYR A 50 12.42 -2.45 -48.69
N THR A 51 11.77 -1.28 -48.60
CA THR A 51 11.97 -0.17 -49.55
C THR A 51 13.17 0.67 -49.12
N ASP A 52 14.25 0.70 -49.94
CA ASP A 52 15.56 1.29 -49.57
C ASP A 52 15.47 2.75 -49.17
N ASP A 53 14.71 3.57 -49.91
CA ASP A 53 14.64 5.03 -49.73
C ASP A 53 13.48 5.47 -48.84
N PHE A 54 12.80 4.53 -48.20
CA PHE A 54 11.67 4.83 -47.33
C PHE A 54 12.14 4.94 -45.88
N VAL A 55 12.37 6.17 -45.42
CA VAL A 55 12.76 6.46 -44.04
C VAL A 55 11.75 7.45 -43.45
N ILE A 56 11.13 7.08 -42.31
CA ILE A 56 10.13 7.90 -41.63
C ILE A 56 10.79 8.92 -40.68
N ARG A 57 11.77 8.47 -39.92
CA ARG A 57 12.51 9.29 -38.94
C ARG A 57 14.02 9.11 -39.14
N ALA A 58 14.58 9.93 -40.05
CA ALA A 58 16.00 9.89 -40.35
C ALA A 58 16.90 10.22 -39.15
N ASP A 59 16.44 11.07 -38.23
CA ASP A 59 17.12 11.41 -37.00
C ASP A 59 17.31 10.20 -36.08
N VAL A 60 16.28 9.33 -35.98
CA VAL A 60 16.35 8.10 -35.18
C VAL A 60 17.28 7.09 -35.83
N VAL A 61 17.18 6.88 -37.15
CA VAL A 61 18.06 5.96 -37.88
C VAL A 61 19.53 6.40 -37.73
N ALA A 62 19.80 7.69 -37.93
CA ALA A 62 21.14 8.25 -37.79
C ALA A 62 21.68 8.10 -36.35
N TYR A 63 20.86 8.35 -35.34
CA TYR A 63 21.21 8.17 -33.93
C TYR A 63 21.55 6.72 -33.64
N ASN A 64 20.71 5.77 -34.07
CA ASN A 64 20.95 4.34 -33.87
C ASN A 64 22.27 3.91 -34.55
N GLY A 65 22.51 4.37 -35.78
CA GLY A 65 23.77 4.09 -36.48
C GLY A 65 25.00 4.65 -35.81
N LEU A 66 24.92 5.90 -35.31
CA LEU A 66 26.04 6.56 -34.62
C LEU A 66 26.42 5.84 -33.31
N HIS A 67 25.42 5.32 -32.59
CA HIS A 67 25.62 4.67 -31.31
C HIS A 67 25.66 3.13 -31.37
N GLY A 68 25.63 2.55 -32.57
CA GLY A 68 25.61 1.09 -32.78
C GLY A 68 24.42 0.39 -32.15
N ILE A 69 23.28 1.10 -32.07
CA ILE A 69 22.05 0.55 -31.45
C ILE A 69 21.31 -0.27 -32.49
N VAL A 70 21.13 -1.55 -32.23
CA VAL A 70 20.29 -2.44 -33.03
C VAL A 70 19.09 -2.81 -32.17
N PRO A 71 17.88 -2.27 -32.43
CA PRO A 71 16.69 -2.68 -31.73
C PRO A 71 16.47 -4.19 -31.85
N ALA A 72 16.47 -4.89 -30.75
CA ALA A 72 16.36 -6.33 -30.70
C ALA A 72 15.61 -6.79 -29.44
N ASN A 73 14.73 -5.97 -28.90
CA ASN A 73 14.13 -6.19 -27.60
C ASN A 73 12.62 -6.38 -27.70
N GLY A 74 12.19 -7.12 -28.72
CA GLY A 74 10.81 -7.56 -28.83
C GLY A 74 10.40 -8.55 -27.75
N GLU A 75 11.34 -9.17 -27.08
CA GLU A 75 11.06 -9.80 -25.82
C GLU A 75 10.93 -8.70 -24.74
N ARG A 76 9.71 -8.30 -24.50
CA ARG A 76 9.38 -7.79 -23.18
C ARG A 76 9.70 -8.93 -22.21
N HIS A 77 10.82 -8.84 -21.54
CA HIS A 77 11.11 -9.66 -20.35
C HIS A 77 10.21 -9.22 -19.17
N VAL A 78 8.97 -8.88 -19.47
CA VAL A 78 7.91 -8.82 -18.46
C VAL A 78 7.34 -10.23 -18.42
N TYR A 79 8.08 -11.13 -17.83
CA TYR A 79 7.47 -12.35 -17.35
C TYR A 79 6.41 -11.94 -16.33
N PRO A 80 5.12 -12.29 -16.55
CA PRO A 80 4.13 -12.04 -15.52
C PRO A 80 4.62 -12.73 -14.25
N LYS A 81 4.85 -11.95 -13.19
CA LYS A 81 5.19 -12.52 -11.90
C LYS A 81 4.07 -13.46 -11.48
N THR A 82 4.41 -14.68 -11.14
CA THR A 82 3.48 -15.65 -10.59
C THR A 82 3.64 -15.66 -9.08
N PHE A 83 2.52 -15.66 -8.38
CA PHE A 83 2.47 -15.70 -6.92
C PHE A 83 1.76 -16.98 -6.51
N THR A 84 2.22 -17.62 -5.45
CA THR A 84 1.63 -18.84 -4.91
C THR A 84 0.61 -18.56 -3.82
N LEU A 85 0.70 -17.37 -3.21
CA LEU A 85 -0.14 -16.93 -2.11
C LEU A 85 -1.17 -15.89 -2.58
N PRO A 86 -2.28 -15.72 -1.86
CA PRO A 86 -3.28 -14.72 -2.19
C PRO A 86 -2.79 -13.30 -1.92
N LEU A 87 -3.23 -12.34 -2.75
CA LEU A 87 -2.98 -10.92 -2.51
C LEU A 87 -3.69 -10.47 -1.24
N ALA A 88 -2.95 -9.97 -0.27
CA ALA A 88 -3.48 -9.49 1.00
C ALA A 88 -3.39 -7.97 1.16
N VAL A 89 -2.27 -7.36 0.75
CA VAL A 89 -2.00 -5.95 1.01
C VAL A 89 -1.49 -5.24 -0.25
N VAL A 90 -1.98 -4.04 -0.47
CA VAL A 90 -1.45 -3.11 -1.49
C VAL A 90 -1.09 -1.79 -0.81
N LEU A 91 0.18 -1.43 -0.87
CA LEU A 91 0.71 -0.16 -0.36
C LEU A 91 1.12 0.72 -1.53
N THR A 92 0.77 2.00 -1.48
CA THR A 92 1.26 2.97 -2.45
C THR A 92 2.12 4.00 -1.73
N LEU A 93 3.34 4.17 -2.20
CA LEU A 93 4.31 5.11 -1.66
C LEU A 93 4.37 6.38 -2.52
N ALA A 94 4.98 7.44 -1.97
CA ALA A 94 5.27 8.64 -2.75
C ALA A 94 6.28 8.35 -3.86
N ALA A 95 6.22 9.13 -4.94
CA ALA A 95 7.26 9.12 -5.97
C ALA A 95 8.62 9.60 -5.40
N GLY A 96 9.71 9.09 -5.96
CA GLY A 96 11.07 9.51 -5.59
C GLY A 96 11.65 8.83 -4.36
N ILE A 97 10.93 7.90 -3.71
CA ILE A 97 11.50 7.08 -2.63
C ILE A 97 12.52 6.11 -3.24
N ILE A 98 13.73 6.09 -2.67
CA ILE A 98 14.84 5.26 -3.16
C ILE A 98 14.96 3.98 -2.34
N THR A 99 14.91 4.09 -1.02
CA THR A 99 15.05 2.94 -0.11
C THR A 99 13.92 2.95 0.90
N VAL A 100 13.46 1.78 1.24
CA VAL A 100 12.41 1.56 2.26
C VAL A 100 12.83 0.44 3.21
N GLN A 101 12.25 0.49 4.40
CA GLN A 101 12.39 -0.55 5.40
C GLN A 101 11.04 -0.87 6.02
N CYS A 102 10.84 -2.12 6.36
CA CYS A 102 9.72 -2.56 7.21
C CYS A 102 10.19 -3.75 8.05
N ALA A 103 9.49 -4.04 9.12
CA ALA A 103 9.77 -5.21 9.93
C ALA A 103 8.51 -6.07 10.08
N VAL A 104 8.70 -7.38 10.08
CA VAL A 104 7.62 -8.35 10.20
C VAL A 104 8.02 -9.50 11.12
N SER A 105 7.06 -10.04 11.87
CA SER A 105 7.22 -11.29 12.61
C SER A 105 5.90 -12.07 12.61
N GLY A 106 5.98 -13.38 12.85
CA GLY A 106 4.81 -14.24 12.87
C GLY A 106 5.10 -15.64 12.36
N ALA A 107 4.08 -16.29 11.81
CA ALA A 107 4.17 -17.63 11.27
C ALA A 107 3.54 -17.71 9.88
N GLY A 108 4.19 -18.39 8.95
CA GLY A 108 3.76 -18.54 7.57
C GLY A 108 4.74 -17.93 6.57
N GLN A 109 4.26 -17.65 5.36
CA GLN A 109 5.09 -17.14 4.27
C GLN A 109 4.52 -15.84 3.72
N LEU A 110 5.42 -14.95 3.33
CA LEU A 110 5.12 -13.67 2.69
C LEU A 110 5.87 -13.57 1.37
N GLU A 111 5.17 -13.32 0.27
CA GLU A 111 5.74 -12.96 -1.02
C GLU A 111 5.55 -11.47 -1.27
N ILE A 112 6.62 -10.75 -1.56
CA ILE A 112 6.59 -9.29 -1.76
C ILE A 112 6.94 -8.96 -3.21
N ASP A 113 6.05 -8.24 -3.87
CA ASP A 113 6.36 -7.53 -5.10
C ASP A 113 6.56 -6.05 -4.80
N TRP A 114 7.79 -5.60 -4.90
CA TRP A 114 8.16 -4.21 -4.63
C TRP A 114 7.67 -3.21 -5.69
N GLY A 115 7.21 -3.70 -6.86
CA GLY A 115 6.61 -2.88 -7.91
C GLY A 115 7.59 -2.09 -8.77
N ASP A 116 8.85 -2.51 -8.81
CA ASP A 116 9.94 -1.89 -9.60
C ASP A 116 10.58 -2.86 -10.61
N ASN A 117 9.89 -3.95 -10.93
CA ASN A 117 10.36 -5.06 -11.78
C ASN A 117 11.50 -5.90 -11.18
N SER A 118 11.93 -5.66 -9.93
CA SER A 118 12.80 -6.60 -9.20
C SER A 118 12.12 -7.95 -9.03
N ASP A 119 12.90 -8.97 -8.74
CA ASP A 119 12.35 -10.29 -8.43
C ASP A 119 11.43 -10.25 -7.21
N THR A 120 10.49 -11.19 -7.12
CA THR A 120 9.64 -11.35 -5.95
C THR A 120 10.50 -11.80 -4.78
N GLU A 121 10.41 -11.09 -3.66
CA GLU A 121 11.06 -11.47 -2.42
C GLU A 121 10.15 -12.42 -1.64
N THR A 122 10.69 -13.55 -1.21
CA THR A 122 9.97 -14.54 -0.40
C THR A 122 10.57 -14.58 1.00
N VAL A 123 9.73 -14.36 2.00
CA VAL A 123 10.11 -14.31 3.41
C VAL A 123 9.38 -15.41 4.17
N LEU A 124 10.10 -16.30 4.83
CA LEU A 124 9.54 -17.17 5.83
C LEU A 124 9.53 -16.43 7.17
N LEU A 125 8.34 -16.23 7.72
CA LEU A 125 8.18 -15.48 8.95
C LEU A 125 8.76 -16.25 10.15
N ALA A 126 9.27 -15.49 11.11
CA ALA A 126 9.76 -15.99 12.39
C ALA A 126 9.10 -15.22 13.54
N ASP A 127 9.14 -15.77 14.74
CA ASP A 127 8.56 -15.14 15.94
C ASP A 127 9.24 -13.82 16.33
N THR A 128 10.49 -13.65 15.91
CA THR A 128 11.25 -12.40 16.12
C THR A 128 11.14 -11.49 14.91
N PRO A 129 11.05 -10.16 15.11
CA PRO A 129 10.98 -9.21 14.01
C PRO A 129 12.17 -9.32 13.04
N GLN A 130 11.86 -9.50 11.76
CA GLN A 130 12.80 -9.53 10.65
C GLN A 130 12.74 -8.20 9.91
N LEU A 131 13.89 -7.53 9.77
CA LEU A 131 14.00 -6.28 9.02
C LEU A 131 14.13 -6.58 7.53
N LEU A 132 13.19 -6.08 6.76
CA LEU A 132 13.19 -6.13 5.30
C LEU A 132 13.60 -4.76 4.77
N THR A 133 14.56 -4.74 3.87
CA THR A 133 15.06 -3.50 3.25
C THR A 133 15.06 -3.66 1.74
N HIS A 134 14.48 -2.69 1.03
CA HIS A 134 14.48 -2.69 -0.42
C HIS A 134 14.96 -1.34 -0.98
N THR A 135 15.81 -1.41 -2.01
CA THR A 135 16.26 -0.24 -2.77
C THR A 135 15.68 -0.32 -4.17
N PHE A 136 14.81 0.64 -4.51
CA PHE A 136 14.13 0.68 -5.79
C PHE A 136 15.06 1.02 -6.95
N ASP A 137 14.83 0.41 -8.12
CA ASP A 137 15.50 0.82 -9.34
C ASP A 137 15.11 2.27 -9.68
N ASN A 138 16.12 3.14 -9.78
CA ASN A 138 15.96 4.57 -10.10
C ASN A 138 15.34 4.85 -11.48
N LYS A 139 15.26 3.86 -12.36
CA LYS A 139 14.65 3.99 -13.69
C LYS A 139 13.12 4.14 -13.62
N VAL A 140 12.50 3.64 -12.55
CA VAL A 140 11.06 3.77 -12.32
C VAL A 140 10.81 5.00 -11.46
N ARG A 141 10.31 6.10 -12.04
CA ARG A 141 10.07 7.38 -11.35
C ARG A 141 8.65 7.55 -10.83
N ASP A 142 7.76 6.62 -11.15
CA ASP A 142 6.35 6.70 -10.79
C ASP A 142 6.07 6.28 -9.34
N ARG A 143 4.79 6.32 -8.97
CA ARG A 143 4.34 5.88 -7.66
C ARG A 143 4.76 4.43 -7.42
N ARG A 144 5.42 4.17 -6.30
CA ARG A 144 5.78 2.82 -5.87
C ARG A 144 4.53 2.11 -5.38
N ARG A 145 4.20 0.99 -5.98
CA ARG A 145 3.07 0.14 -5.58
C ARG A 145 3.59 -1.22 -5.13
N ILE A 146 3.67 -1.40 -3.83
CA ILE A 146 4.10 -2.64 -3.20
C ILE A 146 2.88 -3.55 -3.02
N ARG A 147 3.03 -4.82 -3.31
CA ARG A 147 2.00 -5.83 -3.13
C ARG A 147 2.52 -6.95 -2.24
N TRP A 148 1.76 -7.31 -1.23
CA TRP A 148 2.03 -8.42 -0.36
C TRP A 148 1.05 -9.54 -0.63
N PHE A 149 1.57 -10.73 -0.86
CA PHE A 149 0.82 -11.95 -1.07
C PHE A 149 1.12 -12.87 0.11
N THR A 150 0.11 -13.25 0.87
CA THR A 150 0.29 -14.02 2.11
C THR A 150 -1.02 -14.61 2.60
N ASP A 151 -0.92 -15.72 3.31
CA ASP A 151 -1.94 -16.31 4.15
C ASP A 151 -1.46 -16.44 5.62
N ALA A 152 -0.35 -15.79 5.93
CA ALA A 152 0.32 -15.86 7.23
C ALA A 152 -0.46 -15.15 8.34
N CYS A 153 -0.20 -15.57 9.58
CA CYS A 153 -0.58 -14.88 10.80
C CYS A 153 0.60 -14.06 11.30
N PHE A 154 0.44 -12.74 11.35
CA PHE A 154 1.49 -11.84 11.82
C PHE A 154 1.38 -11.59 13.31
N ARG A 155 2.51 -11.68 14.02
CA ARG A 155 2.64 -11.19 15.38
C ARG A 155 2.84 -9.68 15.39
N SER A 156 3.74 -9.21 14.53
CA SER A 156 3.94 -7.77 14.38
C SER A 156 4.21 -7.38 12.93
N ILE A 157 3.73 -6.20 12.56
CA ILE A 157 4.07 -5.52 11.32
C ILE A 157 4.43 -4.08 11.65
N ASP A 158 5.62 -3.64 11.25
CA ASP A 158 6.03 -2.26 11.32
C ASP A 158 6.27 -1.71 9.90
N TRP A 159 5.37 -0.85 9.45
CA TRP A 159 5.44 -0.16 8.17
C TRP A 159 5.92 1.30 8.29
N SER A 160 6.44 1.72 9.43
CA SER A 160 6.90 3.11 9.67
C SER A 160 7.90 3.59 8.63
N GLY A 161 8.82 2.72 8.22
CA GLY A 161 9.84 3.04 7.21
C GLY A 161 9.32 3.09 5.78
N LEU A 162 8.07 2.63 5.51
CA LEU A 162 7.44 2.70 4.20
C LEU A 162 6.75 4.05 3.97
N LYS A 163 6.22 4.69 5.02
CA LYS A 163 5.45 5.95 4.97
C LYS A 163 4.39 5.95 3.86
N PRO A 164 3.47 5.01 3.84
CA PRO A 164 2.55 4.83 2.73
C PRO A 164 1.61 6.03 2.58
N ARG A 165 1.24 6.31 1.34
CA ARG A 165 0.21 7.29 0.93
C ARG A 165 -1.16 6.65 0.80
N SER A 166 -1.20 5.34 0.64
CA SER A 166 -2.41 4.55 0.56
C SER A 166 -2.10 3.14 1.04
N LEU A 167 -3.01 2.60 1.82
CA LEU A 167 -3.03 1.21 2.28
C LEU A 167 -4.39 0.63 1.92
N VAL A 168 -4.37 -0.50 1.24
CA VAL A 168 -5.57 -1.28 0.93
C VAL A 168 -5.34 -2.72 1.37
N LEU A 169 -6.12 -3.18 2.33
CA LEU A 169 -6.24 -4.60 2.64
C LEU A 169 -7.27 -5.21 1.70
N VAL A 170 -6.90 -6.28 1.03
CA VAL A 170 -7.74 -6.95 0.02
C VAL A 170 -8.51 -8.12 0.63
N GLN A 171 -7.98 -8.66 1.72
CA GLN A 171 -8.58 -9.71 2.54
C GLN A 171 -8.33 -9.44 4.01
N THR A 172 -8.96 -10.23 4.88
CA THR A 172 -8.67 -10.19 6.32
C THR A 172 -7.20 -10.46 6.56
N LEU A 173 -6.56 -9.57 7.34
CA LEU A 173 -5.15 -9.65 7.71
C LEU A 173 -5.04 -9.95 9.21
N PRO A 174 -4.69 -11.18 9.60
CA PRO A 174 -4.42 -11.51 10.99
C PRO A 174 -3.10 -10.86 11.43
N VAL A 175 -3.17 -9.89 12.32
CA VAL A 175 -1.98 -9.22 12.89
C VAL A 175 -2.26 -8.77 14.31
N GLU A 176 -1.38 -9.12 15.23
CA GLU A 176 -1.51 -8.77 16.65
C GLU A 176 -1.09 -7.33 16.94
N GLU A 177 0.05 -6.88 16.38
CA GLU A 177 0.59 -5.55 16.57
C GLU A 177 0.88 -4.89 15.21
N LEU A 178 0.28 -3.73 14.96
CA LEU A 178 0.50 -2.97 13.73
C LEU A 178 1.02 -1.57 14.03
N THR A 179 2.16 -1.22 13.43
CA THR A 179 2.77 0.11 13.51
C THR A 179 2.80 0.76 12.13
N LEU A 180 2.17 1.94 12.04
CA LEU A 180 2.06 2.78 10.86
C LEU A 180 2.32 4.22 11.24
N THR A 181 3.57 4.64 11.35
CA THR A 181 3.87 6.03 11.70
C THR A 181 4.18 6.89 10.48
N HIS A 182 3.99 8.22 10.61
CA HIS A 182 4.31 9.20 9.57
C HIS A 182 3.59 8.98 8.23
N ALA A 183 2.48 8.25 8.22
CA ALA A 183 1.68 7.97 7.04
C ALA A 183 0.56 9.00 6.84
N THR A 184 0.05 9.09 5.61
CA THR A 184 -1.17 9.85 5.29
C THR A 184 -2.16 8.87 4.70
N LEU A 185 -3.15 8.44 5.48
CA LEU A 185 -3.99 7.30 5.16
C LEU A 185 -5.47 7.57 5.36
N SER A 186 -6.29 6.83 4.60
CA SER A 186 -7.64 6.45 5.00
C SER A 186 -7.58 5.15 5.79
N LEU A 187 -8.32 5.06 6.88
CA LEU A 187 -8.33 3.89 7.76
C LEU A 187 -9.40 2.85 7.39
N GLU A 188 -10.16 3.06 6.30
CA GLU A 188 -11.25 2.16 5.87
C GLU A 188 -10.81 0.70 5.75
N SER A 189 -9.61 0.47 5.23
CA SER A 189 -9.08 -0.88 5.08
C SER A 189 -8.80 -1.56 6.41
N LEU A 190 -8.58 -0.81 7.50
CA LEU A 190 -8.26 -1.39 8.81
C LEU A 190 -9.42 -2.18 9.43
N ARG A 191 -10.63 -2.04 8.90
CA ARG A 191 -11.77 -2.91 9.23
C ARG A 191 -11.49 -4.40 8.93
N LEU A 192 -10.53 -4.69 8.05
CA LEU A 192 -10.11 -6.04 7.70
C LEU A 192 -8.97 -6.57 8.59
N LEU A 193 -8.54 -5.82 9.61
CA LEU A 193 -7.64 -6.33 10.62
C LEU A 193 -8.35 -7.35 11.51
N SER A 194 -7.63 -8.39 11.92
CA SER A 194 -8.16 -9.43 12.80
C SER A 194 -7.16 -9.75 13.89
N GLY A 195 -7.66 -9.87 15.12
CA GLY A 195 -6.82 -10.16 16.29
C GLY A 195 -5.88 -9.04 16.71
N THR A 196 -6.05 -7.83 16.18
CA THR A 196 -5.17 -6.70 16.45
C THR A 196 -5.48 -6.10 17.82
N TYR A 197 -4.55 -6.27 18.76
CA TYR A 197 -4.66 -5.68 20.09
C TYR A 197 -3.82 -4.40 20.27
N SER A 198 -2.82 -4.17 19.43
CA SER A 198 -1.97 -2.96 19.48
C SER A 198 -1.89 -2.29 18.12
N LEU A 199 -2.29 -1.02 18.06
CA LEU A 199 -2.25 -0.20 16.84
C LEU A 199 -1.56 1.14 17.13
N ASN A 200 -0.43 1.36 16.47
CA ASN A 200 0.31 2.61 16.55
C ASN A 200 0.16 3.41 15.24
N LEU A 201 -0.52 4.54 15.32
CA LEU A 201 -0.75 5.52 14.24
C LEU A 201 -0.14 6.88 14.59
N SER A 202 0.86 6.91 15.46
CA SER A 202 1.50 8.16 15.89
C SER A 202 2.11 8.93 14.70
N ASN A 203 2.08 10.26 14.80
CA ASN A 203 2.56 11.17 13.74
C ASN A 203 1.87 11.02 12.36
N CYS A 204 0.79 10.27 12.26
CA CYS A 204 0.02 10.12 11.02
C CYS A 204 -0.85 11.35 10.72
N ALA A 205 -1.16 11.58 9.44
CA ALA A 205 -2.19 12.50 9.01
C ALA A 205 -3.44 11.69 8.64
N LEU A 206 -4.48 11.79 9.46
CA LEU A 206 -5.69 10.99 9.36
C LEU A 206 -6.91 11.91 9.16
N ALA A 207 -7.77 11.54 8.22
CA ALA A 207 -8.98 12.32 7.94
C ALA A 207 -10.19 11.85 8.75
N ASP A 208 -10.19 10.58 9.17
CA ASP A 208 -11.28 9.94 9.89
C ASP A 208 -10.75 8.83 10.79
N LEU A 209 -11.41 8.60 11.93
CA LEU A 209 -11.11 7.54 12.89
C LEU A 209 -12.28 6.54 13.03
N ALA A 210 -13.43 6.79 12.39
CA ALA A 210 -14.62 5.95 12.54
C ALA A 210 -14.36 4.45 12.28
N PRO A 211 -13.50 4.05 11.29
CA PRO A 211 -13.19 2.64 11.10
C PRO A 211 -12.58 1.94 12.32
N LEU A 212 -11.89 2.68 13.20
CA LEU A 212 -11.29 2.13 14.41
C LEU A 212 -12.34 1.76 15.47
N ALA A 213 -13.52 2.36 15.40
CA ALA A 213 -14.62 2.00 16.30
C ALA A 213 -15.09 0.54 16.10
N GLU A 214 -14.79 -0.07 14.96
CA GLU A 214 -15.10 -1.48 14.69
C GLU A 214 -13.98 -2.45 15.15
N CYS A 215 -12.78 -1.94 15.45
CA CYS A 215 -11.66 -2.75 15.95
C CYS A 215 -11.85 -3.06 17.45
N ARG A 216 -12.64 -4.08 17.77
CA ARG A 216 -13.08 -4.40 19.14
C ARG A 216 -11.99 -5.05 20.00
N GLU A 217 -10.98 -5.65 19.37
CA GLU A 217 -9.87 -6.34 20.05
C GLU A 217 -8.78 -5.39 20.55
N LEU A 218 -8.84 -4.09 20.18
CA LEU A 218 -7.80 -3.12 20.55
C LEU A 218 -7.70 -2.97 22.08
N MET A 219 -6.48 -3.13 22.58
CA MET A 219 -6.05 -2.87 23.96
C MET A 219 -5.11 -1.68 24.05
N THR A 220 -4.49 -1.29 22.93
CA THR A 220 -3.64 -0.10 22.83
C THR A 220 -3.87 0.59 21.48
N LEU A 221 -4.20 1.88 21.54
CA LEU A 221 -4.30 2.75 20.37
C LEU A 221 -3.45 3.99 20.61
N ASP A 222 -2.35 4.12 19.87
CA ASP A 222 -1.47 5.28 19.95
C ASP A 222 -1.73 6.23 18.76
N LEU A 223 -2.30 7.39 19.06
CA LEU A 223 -2.53 8.51 18.13
C LEU A 223 -1.64 9.72 18.48
N SER A 224 -0.60 9.54 19.29
CA SER A 224 0.27 10.63 19.73
C SER A 224 0.84 11.40 18.55
N ALA A 225 0.82 12.74 18.63
CA ALA A 225 1.25 13.64 17.56
C ALA A 225 0.59 13.39 16.17
N ALA A 226 -0.50 12.63 16.11
CA ALA A 226 -1.28 12.49 14.88
C ALA A 226 -1.95 13.82 14.53
N ARG A 227 -1.98 14.14 13.24
CA ARG A 227 -2.64 15.36 12.73
C ARG A 227 -4.11 15.06 12.47
N LEU A 228 -4.94 15.45 13.42
CA LEU A 228 -6.37 15.23 13.45
C LEU A 228 -7.11 16.53 13.71
N LYS A 229 -8.31 16.67 13.16
CA LYS A 229 -9.23 17.74 13.56
C LYS A 229 -9.93 17.32 14.86
N LEU A 230 -10.21 18.26 15.75
CA LEU A 230 -10.95 18.00 17.00
C LEU A 230 -12.30 17.32 16.75
N THR A 231 -13.00 17.72 15.70
CA THR A 231 -14.28 17.12 15.31
C THR A 231 -14.16 15.64 14.95
N VAL A 232 -13.01 15.18 14.45
CA VAL A 232 -12.75 13.77 14.12
C VAL A 232 -12.51 12.97 15.40
N ILE A 233 -11.79 13.57 16.36
CA ILE A 233 -11.55 12.93 17.68
C ILE A 233 -12.89 12.81 18.44
N ASP A 234 -13.68 13.90 18.50
CA ASP A 234 -14.98 13.88 19.16
C ASP A 234 -15.92 12.86 18.52
N HIS A 235 -15.98 12.83 17.18
CA HIS A 235 -16.81 11.86 16.48
C HIS A 235 -16.38 10.40 16.77
N TYR A 236 -15.10 10.12 16.80
CA TYR A 236 -14.59 8.79 17.15
C TYR A 236 -15.03 8.38 18.57
N LEU A 237 -14.87 9.28 19.56
CA LEU A 237 -15.21 9.00 20.94
C LEU A 237 -16.72 8.80 21.14
N THR A 238 -17.54 9.63 20.50
CA THR A 238 -19.00 9.47 20.54
C THR A 238 -19.44 8.18 19.84
N THR A 239 -18.83 7.85 18.69
CA THR A 239 -19.10 6.60 17.99
C THR A 239 -18.72 5.37 18.82
N LEU A 240 -17.61 5.44 19.60
CA LEU A 240 -17.25 4.37 20.53
C LEU A 240 -18.36 4.12 21.54
N VAL A 241 -18.94 5.17 22.12
CA VAL A 241 -20.04 5.02 23.11
C VAL A 241 -21.31 4.46 22.47
N GLU A 242 -21.62 4.89 21.24
CA GLU A 242 -22.78 4.38 20.51
C GLU A 242 -22.68 2.91 20.12
N HIS A 243 -21.44 2.46 19.82
CA HIS A 243 -21.15 1.08 19.39
C HIS A 243 -20.55 0.24 20.54
N TYR A 244 -20.98 0.50 21.76
CA TYR A 244 -20.62 -0.31 22.91
C TYR A 244 -21.07 -1.77 22.71
N GLY A 245 -20.21 -2.71 23.05
CA GLY A 245 -20.51 -4.16 23.10
C GLY A 245 -19.29 -5.01 22.78
N ASP A 246 -19.09 -6.06 23.56
CA ASP A 246 -18.06 -7.11 23.41
C ASP A 246 -16.67 -6.57 23.03
N ARG A 247 -16.28 -5.45 23.64
CA ARG A 247 -15.04 -4.74 23.38
C ARG A 247 -14.08 -4.87 24.53
N ARG A 248 -12.80 -5.04 24.23
CA ARG A 248 -11.75 -5.00 25.25
C ARG A 248 -11.54 -3.59 25.78
N ASN A 249 -11.15 -3.48 27.03
CA ASN A 249 -10.62 -2.24 27.59
C ASN A 249 -9.35 -1.81 26.84
N CYS A 250 -9.23 -0.52 26.60
CA CYS A 250 -8.16 0.02 25.75
C CYS A 250 -7.44 1.20 26.42
N THR A 251 -6.14 1.26 26.24
CA THR A 251 -5.35 2.47 26.48
C THR A 251 -5.31 3.27 25.19
N VAL A 252 -5.90 4.47 25.19
CA VAL A 252 -5.95 5.37 24.05
C VAL A 252 -5.09 6.60 24.32
N ILE A 253 -4.08 6.84 23.48
CA ILE A 253 -3.23 8.02 23.55
C ILE A 253 -3.70 9.00 22.48
N LEU A 254 -4.27 10.12 22.90
CA LEU A 254 -4.78 11.16 21.99
C LEU A 254 -3.74 12.24 21.73
N PRO A 255 -3.71 12.84 20.53
CA PRO A 255 -2.74 13.88 20.17
C PRO A 255 -3.02 15.23 20.85
N THR A 256 -4.24 15.45 21.33
CA THR A 256 -4.72 16.66 22.00
C THR A 256 -6.05 16.38 22.68
N ALA A 257 -6.43 17.28 23.60
CA ALA A 257 -7.71 17.16 24.30
C ALA A 257 -8.89 17.27 23.33
N PRO A 258 -9.89 16.36 23.43
CA PRO A 258 -11.18 16.51 22.78
C PRO A 258 -11.93 17.75 23.25
N THR A 259 -13.03 18.10 22.57
CA THR A 259 -13.83 19.25 23.01
C THR A 259 -14.58 19.00 24.32
N GLY A 260 -14.94 20.09 24.99
CA GLY A 260 -15.73 20.07 26.21
C GLY A 260 -14.92 19.92 27.49
N THR A 261 -15.59 19.60 28.57
CA THR A 261 -15.01 19.39 29.89
C THR A 261 -15.25 17.96 30.36
N TYR A 262 -14.28 17.40 31.09
CA TYR A 262 -14.42 16.09 31.70
C TYR A 262 -15.44 16.12 32.83
N ARG A 263 -16.66 15.67 32.55
CA ARG A 263 -17.80 15.65 33.48
C ARG A 263 -18.84 14.63 33.03
N GLU A 264 -19.72 14.24 33.95
CA GLU A 264 -20.91 13.46 33.62
C GLU A 264 -21.80 14.26 32.66
N PRO A 265 -22.17 13.71 31.47
CA PRO A 265 -23.14 14.34 30.60
C PRO A 265 -24.55 14.24 31.17
N ASP A 266 -25.41 15.17 30.73
CA ASP A 266 -26.84 15.12 31.08
C ASP A 266 -27.47 13.80 30.56
N ARG A 267 -28.48 13.32 31.29
CA ARG A 267 -29.25 12.16 30.86
C ARG A 267 -30.58 12.58 30.28
N ASP A 268 -30.98 11.89 29.27
CA ASP A 268 -32.35 11.99 28.71
C ASP A 268 -33.36 11.54 29.79
N THR A 269 -34.35 12.37 30.08
CA THR A 269 -35.32 12.12 31.12
C THR A 269 -36.31 10.99 30.84
N GLU A 270 -36.49 10.66 29.56
CA GLU A 270 -37.44 9.61 29.16
C GLU A 270 -36.73 8.26 29.02
N THR A 271 -35.52 8.27 28.46
CA THR A 271 -34.77 7.03 28.13
C THR A 271 -33.69 6.69 29.13
N GLY A 272 -33.30 7.63 29.98
CA GLY A 272 -32.16 7.52 30.90
C GLY A 272 -30.78 7.47 30.23
N ARG A 273 -30.71 7.59 28.90
CA ARG A 273 -29.47 7.55 28.13
C ARG A 273 -28.70 8.86 28.26
N TYR A 274 -27.38 8.79 28.19
CA TYR A 274 -26.53 9.99 28.16
C TYR A 274 -26.76 10.81 26.89
N ARG A 275 -26.81 12.11 27.04
CA ARG A 275 -26.80 13.10 25.95
C ARG A 275 -25.40 13.65 25.82
N ILE A 276 -24.55 12.96 25.09
CA ILE A 276 -23.14 13.32 24.91
C ILE A 276 -23.05 14.47 23.91
N ALA A 277 -22.51 15.61 24.35
CA ALA A 277 -22.37 16.82 23.56
C ALA A 277 -20.90 17.10 23.18
N SER A 278 -19.94 16.39 23.76
CA SER A 278 -18.51 16.64 23.55
C SER A 278 -17.67 15.36 23.69
N GLY A 279 -16.45 15.39 23.15
CA GLY A 279 -15.54 14.26 23.27
C GLY A 279 -15.10 13.98 24.71
N MET A 280 -14.91 15.04 25.55
CA MET A 280 -14.54 14.81 26.96
C MET A 280 -15.68 14.23 27.79
N GLU A 281 -16.95 14.50 27.44
CA GLU A 281 -18.09 13.81 28.04
C GLU A 281 -18.14 12.33 27.61
N ALA A 282 -17.80 12.03 26.35
CA ALA A 282 -17.68 10.64 25.91
C ALA A 282 -16.57 9.88 26.67
N VAL A 283 -15.41 10.50 26.88
CA VAL A 283 -14.33 9.93 27.71
C VAL A 283 -14.84 9.65 29.12
N TRP A 284 -15.60 10.59 29.73
CA TRP A 284 -16.18 10.39 31.06
C TRP A 284 -17.09 9.15 31.10
N VAL A 285 -17.99 9.01 30.12
CA VAL A 285 -18.91 7.86 30.05
C VAL A 285 -18.14 6.55 29.91
N ILE A 286 -17.15 6.46 29.00
CA ILE A 286 -16.36 5.25 28.81
C ILE A 286 -15.65 4.83 30.11
N LEU A 287 -15.16 5.79 30.88
CA LEU A 287 -14.44 5.51 32.11
C LEU A 287 -15.36 5.13 33.29
N HIS A 288 -16.60 5.64 33.33
CA HIS A 288 -17.48 5.47 34.49
C HIS A 288 -18.61 4.45 34.28
N GLU A 289 -18.90 4.05 33.04
CA GLU A 289 -19.85 2.96 32.81
C GLU A 289 -19.23 1.62 33.19
N GLU A 290 -19.83 0.97 34.18
CA GLU A 290 -19.35 -0.28 34.75
C GLU A 290 -19.13 -1.35 33.66
N ALA A 291 -20.07 -1.48 32.74
CA ALA A 291 -20.00 -2.43 31.65
C ALA A 291 -18.76 -2.26 30.74
N TRP A 292 -18.22 -1.04 30.58
CA TRP A 292 -17.00 -0.81 29.80
C TRP A 292 -15.73 -1.27 30.52
N ASN A 293 -15.79 -1.42 31.83
CA ASN A 293 -14.65 -1.65 32.70
C ASN A 293 -14.64 -3.03 33.34
N GLU A 294 -15.59 -3.93 33.01
CA GLU A 294 -15.67 -5.29 33.54
C GLU A 294 -14.39 -6.12 33.30
N GLY A 295 -13.75 -5.96 32.13
CA GLY A 295 -12.52 -6.69 31.77
C GLY A 295 -11.22 -6.00 32.22
N GLY A 296 -11.33 -4.83 32.86
CA GLY A 296 -10.23 -3.95 33.24
C GLY A 296 -10.55 -2.49 32.94
N ALA A 297 -9.83 -1.57 33.56
CA ALA A 297 -10.06 -0.15 33.37
C ALA A 297 -9.62 0.35 32.00
N TRP A 298 -10.47 1.16 31.36
CA TRP A 298 -10.06 1.99 30.25
C TRP A 298 -9.10 3.08 30.70
N LYS A 299 -8.24 3.50 29.81
CA LYS A 299 -7.27 4.57 30.06
C LYS A 299 -7.17 5.51 28.86
N PHE A 300 -7.29 6.81 29.13
CA PHE A 300 -6.98 7.84 28.12
C PHE A 300 -5.77 8.65 28.57
N ILE A 301 -4.80 8.81 27.69
CA ILE A 301 -3.63 9.69 27.89
C ILE A 301 -3.82 10.89 26.95
N ILE A 302 -4.01 12.07 27.53
CA ILE A 302 -4.37 13.31 26.84
C ILE A 302 -3.50 14.42 27.38
N ASP A 303 -2.67 15.03 26.53
CA ASP A 303 -1.75 16.10 26.95
C ASP A 303 -0.94 15.73 28.21
N ASP A 304 -0.38 14.50 28.20
CA ASP A 304 0.40 13.89 29.31
C ASP A 304 -0.39 13.64 30.60
N ILE A 305 -1.70 13.90 30.61
CA ILE A 305 -2.59 13.59 31.72
C ILE A 305 -3.25 12.22 31.49
N THR A 306 -3.19 11.36 32.51
CA THR A 306 -3.87 10.07 32.46
C THR A 306 -5.25 10.16 33.10
N TYR A 307 -6.29 9.82 32.35
CA TYR A 307 -7.66 9.63 32.81
C TYR A 307 -7.96 8.14 32.91
N THR A 308 -8.34 7.69 34.07
CA THR A 308 -8.74 6.29 34.37
C THR A 308 -9.59 6.29 35.62
N VAL A 309 -10.36 5.23 35.85
CA VAL A 309 -11.01 4.95 37.16
C VAL A 309 -10.16 3.95 37.93
N GLU A 310 -10.18 4.04 39.25
CA GLU A 310 -9.48 3.13 40.14
C GLU A 310 -10.23 1.79 40.28
#